data_a638cd74142dfc22c1eb69f28df9d6dc
#
_entry.id   a638cd74142dfc22c1eb69f28df9d6dc
#
_cell.length_a   1.000
_cell.length_b   1.000
_cell.length_c   1.000
_cell.angle_alpha   90.00
_cell.angle_beta   90.00
_cell.angle_gamma   90.00
#
_symmetry.space_group_name_H-M   'P 1'
#
loop_
_entity.id
_entity.type
_entity.pdbx_description
1 polymer ?
#
loop_
_entity_poly.entity_id
_entity_poly.type
_entity_poly.pdbx_seq_one_letter_code
_entity_poly.pdbx_strand_id
1 'polypeptide(L)'
;MSVRILLLLIALQGQAVLAADADPLQSVMWEYHHKGLLNGEPYVFDERVQVQVPPFAEDSRQVPIHVDARALGDEVVRIEAWADLNPIPRIFTFVPGDQVLPLVAIRIRVEQATPVRAAVLTRDGVWHVGSARVDAAGGGCTAPSVVRAQPGWEDRLGEVIGGRFVLGDFSRLRLQVSHPMDNGLVGGIPEFFLNQAELRAADGQVLAALELYPAVAENPSLSLEVKGEQDTRLWLRDNNGNEFEAAL
;
A
#
# COMPACT_ATOMS: atom_id res chain seq x y z
N MET A 1 -2.12 9.62 74.28
CA MET A 1 -1.98 8.64 73.15
C MET A 1 -2.79 9.14 71.97
N SER A 2 -2.13 9.74 70.97
CA SER A 2 -2.79 10.32 69.78
C SER A 2 -2.56 9.39 68.61
N VAL A 3 -3.61 8.78 68.09
CA VAL A 3 -3.61 7.90 66.90
C VAL A 3 -3.68 8.81 65.67
N ARG A 4 -2.60 8.84 64.86
CA ARG A 4 -2.56 9.51 63.56
C ARG A 4 -3.10 8.54 62.53
N ILE A 5 -4.27 8.83 61.99
CA ILE A 5 -4.86 8.12 60.83
C ILE A 5 -4.19 8.68 59.57
N LEU A 6 -3.41 7.84 58.89
CA LEU A 6 -2.79 8.12 57.61
C LEU A 6 -3.78 7.76 56.49
N LEU A 7 -4.42 8.75 55.85
CA LEU A 7 -5.28 8.59 54.69
C LEU A 7 -4.40 8.39 53.46
N LEU A 8 -4.39 7.17 52.92
CA LEU A 8 -3.75 6.82 51.66
C LEU A 8 -4.70 7.21 50.52
N LEU A 9 -4.41 8.32 49.82
CA LEU A 9 -5.07 8.68 48.58
C LEU A 9 -4.51 7.80 47.44
N ILE A 10 -5.26 6.79 47.06
CA ILE A 10 -5.00 6.01 45.81
C ILE A 10 -5.51 6.89 44.65
N ALA A 11 -4.58 7.51 43.91
CA ALA A 11 -4.87 8.16 42.64
C ALA A 11 -5.20 7.05 41.59
N LEU A 12 -6.46 6.86 41.30
CA LEU A 12 -6.89 6.11 40.13
C LEU A 12 -6.49 6.93 38.89
N GLN A 13 -5.39 6.56 38.27
CA GLN A 13 -5.09 7.02 36.90
C GLN A 13 -6.08 6.30 35.98
N GLY A 14 -7.19 6.96 35.65
CA GLY A 14 -8.09 6.55 34.57
C GLY A 14 -7.31 6.63 33.28
N GLN A 15 -6.91 5.47 32.74
CA GLN A 15 -6.54 5.37 31.35
C GLN A 15 -7.79 5.74 30.54
N ALA A 16 -7.75 6.87 29.84
CA ALA A 16 -8.75 7.19 28.85
C ALA A 16 -8.65 6.08 27.77
N VAL A 17 -9.55 5.12 27.83
CA VAL A 17 -9.82 4.23 26.71
C VAL A 17 -10.39 5.14 25.62
N LEU A 18 -9.57 5.51 24.65
CA LEU A 18 -10.06 6.12 23.42
C LEU A 18 -11.05 5.08 22.86
N ALA A 19 -12.34 5.41 22.88
CA ALA A 19 -13.34 4.62 22.20
C ALA A 19 -12.89 4.57 20.73
N ALA A 20 -12.62 3.38 20.22
CA ALA A 20 -12.29 3.20 18.81
C ALA A 20 -13.46 3.78 18.00
N ASP A 21 -13.18 4.77 17.16
CA ASP A 21 -14.21 5.34 16.29
C ASP A 21 -14.83 4.23 15.43
N ALA A 22 -16.14 4.27 15.27
CA ALA A 22 -16.82 3.30 14.42
C ALA A 22 -16.29 3.39 12.99
N ASP A 23 -16.07 2.22 12.35
CA ASP A 23 -15.61 2.18 10.96
C ASP A 23 -16.55 3.00 10.05
N PRO A 24 -16.07 4.07 9.38
CA PRO A 24 -16.91 4.93 8.52
C PRO A 24 -17.54 4.19 7.35
N LEU A 25 -16.97 3.06 6.91
CA LEU A 25 -17.51 2.23 5.83
C LEU A 25 -18.29 1.01 6.33
N GLN A 26 -18.39 0.81 7.65
CA GLN A 26 -19.15 -0.27 8.31
C GLN A 26 -18.81 -1.67 7.73
N SER A 27 -17.53 -1.90 7.42
CA SER A 27 -17.07 -3.16 6.84
C SER A 27 -17.09 -4.28 7.89
N VAL A 28 -17.70 -5.39 7.54
CA VAL A 28 -17.70 -6.60 8.37
C VAL A 28 -16.29 -7.20 8.55
N MET A 29 -15.35 -6.81 7.68
CA MET A 29 -13.97 -7.30 7.71
C MET A 29 -13.02 -6.40 8.49
N TRP A 30 -13.45 -5.21 8.94
CA TRP A 30 -12.55 -4.27 9.61
C TRP A 30 -11.79 -4.89 10.80
N GLU A 31 -12.53 -5.48 11.74
CA GLU A 31 -11.92 -6.09 12.94
C GLU A 31 -10.95 -7.22 12.60
N TYR A 32 -11.27 -8.02 11.57
CA TYR A 32 -10.40 -9.08 11.10
C TYR A 32 -9.09 -8.52 10.54
N HIS A 33 -9.16 -7.49 9.68
CA HIS A 33 -7.99 -6.86 9.09
C HIS A 33 -7.19 -6.05 10.11
N HIS A 34 -7.84 -5.33 11.01
CA HIS A 34 -7.16 -4.62 12.09
C HIS A 34 -6.28 -5.59 12.91
N LYS A 35 -6.82 -6.74 13.30
CA LYS A 35 -6.05 -7.77 14.04
C LYS A 35 -4.97 -8.43 13.18
N GLY A 36 -5.29 -8.78 11.94
CA GLY A 36 -4.41 -9.55 11.08
C GLY A 36 -3.32 -8.75 10.37
N LEU A 37 -3.59 -7.50 10.00
CA LEU A 37 -2.67 -6.63 9.25
C LEU A 37 -1.98 -5.60 10.14
N LEU A 38 -2.70 -5.07 11.14
CA LEU A 38 -2.20 -4.03 12.03
C LEU A 38 -1.91 -4.57 13.46
N ASN A 39 -1.88 -5.88 13.65
CA ASN A 39 -1.61 -6.56 14.93
C ASN A 39 -2.52 -6.15 16.09
N GLY A 40 -3.67 -5.55 15.81
CA GLY A 40 -4.56 -4.98 16.83
C GLY A 40 -3.97 -3.76 17.55
N GLU A 41 -2.98 -3.11 16.97
CA GLU A 41 -2.35 -1.90 17.51
C GLU A 41 -3.33 -0.72 17.50
N PRO A 42 -3.09 0.34 18.31
CA PRO A 42 -3.95 1.51 18.36
C PRO A 42 -4.14 2.17 17.00
N TYR A 43 -5.37 2.57 16.69
CA TYR A 43 -5.68 3.26 15.44
C TYR A 43 -6.69 4.39 15.61
N VAL A 44 -6.73 5.28 14.64
CA VAL A 44 -7.74 6.33 14.45
C VAL A 44 -8.13 6.40 12.97
N PHE A 45 -9.40 6.62 12.66
CA PHE A 45 -9.79 7.01 11.30
C PHE A 45 -9.44 8.47 11.08
N ASP A 46 -8.68 8.76 10.03
CA ASP A 46 -8.07 10.07 9.82
C ASP A 46 -8.19 10.52 8.37
N GLU A 47 -8.89 11.62 8.12
CA GLU A 47 -9.09 12.20 6.80
C GLU A 47 -7.79 12.74 6.17
N ARG A 48 -6.71 12.90 6.95
CA ARG A 48 -5.38 13.25 6.43
C ARG A 48 -4.76 12.11 5.61
N VAL A 49 -5.19 10.87 5.81
CA VAL A 49 -4.86 9.73 4.96
C VAL A 49 -5.91 9.66 3.85
N GLN A 50 -5.57 10.16 2.68
CA GLN A 50 -6.48 10.17 1.55
C GLN A 50 -6.32 8.90 0.72
N VAL A 51 -7.41 8.16 0.56
CA VAL A 51 -7.52 7.03 -0.35
C VAL A 51 -8.46 7.41 -1.48
N GLN A 52 -7.96 7.42 -2.71
CA GLN A 52 -8.76 7.75 -3.89
C GLN A 52 -8.87 6.52 -4.79
N VAL A 53 -10.10 6.18 -5.12
CA VAL A 53 -10.45 5.10 -6.05
C VAL A 53 -11.59 5.61 -6.95
N PRO A 54 -11.78 5.08 -8.16
CA PRO A 54 -12.97 5.37 -8.93
C PRO A 54 -14.22 4.83 -8.19
N PRO A 55 -15.36 5.51 -8.24
CA PRO A 55 -16.58 5.01 -7.60
C PRO A 55 -17.04 3.68 -8.18
N PHE A 56 -16.71 3.41 -9.45
CA PHE A 56 -16.98 2.16 -10.16
C PHE A 56 -15.75 1.75 -10.99
N ALA A 57 -15.37 0.48 -10.91
CA ALA A 57 -14.27 -0.10 -11.68
C ALA A 57 -14.76 -0.46 -13.09
N GLU A 58 -14.33 0.27 -14.11
CA GLU A 58 -14.60 -0.06 -15.52
C GLU A 58 -13.94 -1.38 -15.93
N ASP A 59 -12.72 -1.62 -15.45
CA ASP A 59 -12.02 -2.91 -15.54
C ASP A 59 -11.56 -3.34 -14.13
N SER A 60 -12.21 -4.37 -13.59
CA SER A 60 -11.91 -4.89 -12.26
C SER A 60 -10.48 -5.47 -12.12
N ARG A 61 -9.77 -5.68 -13.25
CA ARG A 61 -8.37 -6.15 -13.27
C ARG A 61 -7.35 -5.02 -13.17
N GLN A 62 -7.77 -3.75 -13.37
CA GLN A 62 -6.89 -2.59 -13.55
C GLN A 62 -7.41 -1.34 -12.81
N VAL A 63 -7.88 -1.50 -11.58
CA VAL A 63 -8.47 -0.41 -10.78
C VAL A 63 -7.36 0.50 -10.24
N PRO A 64 -7.32 1.78 -10.63
CA PRO A 64 -6.34 2.71 -10.09
C PRO A 64 -6.68 3.06 -8.63
N ILE A 65 -5.67 3.04 -7.77
CA ILE A 65 -5.75 3.56 -6.41
C ILE A 65 -4.65 4.59 -6.20
N HIS A 66 -4.94 5.60 -5.39
CA HIS A 66 -4.00 6.60 -4.97
C HIS A 66 -4.10 6.79 -3.46
N VAL A 67 -2.98 6.59 -2.77
CA VAL A 67 -2.84 6.80 -1.33
C VAL A 67 -1.94 8.00 -1.11
N ASP A 68 -2.44 8.99 -0.40
CA ASP A 68 -1.72 10.22 -0.07
C ASP A 68 -1.75 10.47 1.44
N ALA A 69 -0.60 10.37 2.08
CA ALA A 69 -0.40 10.60 3.51
C ALA A 69 0.49 11.82 3.79
N ARG A 70 0.73 12.69 2.80
CA ARG A 70 1.62 13.86 2.93
C ARG A 70 1.15 14.83 4.04
N ALA A 71 -0.14 14.87 4.33
CA ALA A 71 -0.69 15.71 5.40
C ALA A 71 -0.27 15.26 6.82
N LEU A 72 0.30 14.05 6.97
CA LEU A 72 0.91 13.57 8.21
C LEU A 72 2.39 14.01 8.36
N GLY A 73 2.98 14.59 7.31
CA GLY A 73 4.34 15.11 7.34
C GLY A 73 5.41 14.02 7.53
N ASP A 74 6.47 14.37 8.24
CA ASP A 74 7.64 13.51 8.49
C ASP A 74 7.39 12.44 9.57
N GLU A 75 6.18 12.36 10.11
CA GLU A 75 5.81 11.35 11.11
C GLU A 75 5.54 9.98 10.52
N VAL A 76 5.42 9.86 9.20
CA VAL A 76 5.09 8.61 8.51
C VAL A 76 6.27 7.65 8.57
N VAL A 77 6.00 6.45 9.12
CA VAL A 77 6.95 5.34 9.21
C VAL A 77 6.69 4.30 8.12
N ARG A 78 5.41 3.96 7.93
CA ARG A 78 5.00 2.88 7.02
C ARG A 78 3.54 3.06 6.59
N ILE A 79 3.23 2.64 5.38
CA ILE A 79 1.87 2.58 4.84
C ILE A 79 1.55 1.14 4.48
N GLU A 80 0.43 0.62 4.99
CA GLU A 80 -0.18 -0.65 4.60
C GLU A 80 -1.44 -0.37 3.80
N ALA A 81 -1.61 -1.02 2.65
CA ALA A 81 -2.83 -0.87 1.85
C ALA A 81 -3.47 -2.24 1.56
N TRP A 82 -4.80 -2.30 1.62
CA TRP A 82 -5.55 -3.52 1.33
C TRP A 82 -6.96 -3.23 0.81
N ALA A 83 -7.60 -4.25 0.22
CA ALA A 83 -9.01 -4.26 -0.17
C ALA A 83 -9.76 -5.29 0.68
N ASP A 84 -10.72 -4.84 1.48
CA ASP A 84 -11.36 -5.62 2.57
C ASP A 84 -11.93 -6.97 2.11
N LEU A 85 -12.55 -7.01 0.94
CA LEU A 85 -13.30 -8.18 0.44
C LEU A 85 -12.62 -8.91 -0.71
N ASN A 86 -11.36 -8.58 -1.02
CA ASN A 86 -10.59 -9.33 -2.00
C ASN A 86 -10.14 -10.69 -1.42
N PRO A 87 -10.05 -11.76 -2.24
CA PRO A 87 -9.51 -13.06 -1.81
C PRO A 87 -8.09 -12.95 -1.28
N ILE A 88 -7.28 -12.06 -1.87
CA ILE A 88 -5.96 -11.66 -1.40
C ILE A 88 -6.07 -10.17 -1.07
N PRO A 89 -6.28 -9.81 0.22
CA PRO A 89 -6.60 -8.44 0.57
C PRO A 89 -5.42 -7.49 0.47
N ARG A 90 -4.20 -7.90 0.86
CA ARG A 90 -3.02 -7.03 0.86
C ARG A 90 -2.66 -6.56 -0.55
N ILE A 91 -2.35 -5.27 -0.67
CA ILE A 91 -1.94 -4.62 -1.92
C ILE A 91 -0.46 -4.30 -1.89
N PHE A 92 -0.05 -3.51 -0.91
CA PHE A 92 1.36 -3.17 -0.70
C PHE A 92 1.64 -2.77 0.74
N THR A 93 2.91 -2.90 1.14
CA THR A 93 3.53 -2.21 2.26
C THR A 93 4.52 -1.21 1.69
N PHE A 94 4.47 0.05 2.11
CA PHE A 94 5.38 1.09 1.66
C PHE A 94 6.10 1.73 2.83
N VAL A 95 7.43 1.79 2.74
CA VAL A 95 8.31 2.46 3.70
C VAL A 95 8.99 3.62 2.97
N PRO A 96 8.51 4.86 3.13
CA PRO A 96 9.18 6.03 2.58
C PRO A 96 10.43 6.35 3.40
N GLY A 97 11.53 6.68 2.71
CA GLY A 97 12.65 7.35 3.36
C GLY A 97 12.49 8.87 3.28
N ASP A 98 13.42 9.60 3.89
CA ASP A 98 13.32 11.07 4.04
C ASP A 98 13.24 11.84 2.70
N GLN A 99 13.69 11.22 1.61
CA GLN A 99 13.71 11.83 0.27
C GLN A 99 12.47 11.47 -0.58
N VAL A 100 11.58 10.61 -0.09
CA VAL A 100 10.40 10.17 -0.83
C VAL A 100 9.14 10.57 -0.08
N LEU A 101 8.20 11.20 -0.79
CA LEU A 101 6.95 11.61 -0.17
C LEU A 101 6.07 10.39 0.14
N PRO A 102 5.29 10.39 1.24
CA PRO A 102 4.41 9.30 1.61
C PRO A 102 3.15 9.28 0.73
N LEU A 103 3.37 9.01 -0.57
CA LEU A 103 2.35 8.97 -1.61
C LEU A 103 2.66 7.84 -2.58
N VAL A 104 1.66 6.99 -2.85
CA VAL A 104 1.75 5.88 -3.81
C VAL A 104 0.51 5.85 -4.68
N ALA A 105 0.69 5.80 -6.00
CA ALA A 105 -0.38 5.44 -6.92
C ALA A 105 -0.02 4.13 -7.63
N ILE A 106 -0.97 3.19 -7.66
CA ILE A 106 -0.79 1.85 -8.23
C ILE A 106 -2.12 1.35 -8.79
N ARG A 107 -2.10 0.31 -9.61
CA ARG A 107 -3.32 -0.38 -10.06
C ARG A 107 -3.45 -1.74 -9.39
N ILE A 108 -4.68 -2.10 -9.05
CA ILE A 108 -5.01 -3.35 -8.35
C ILE A 108 -6.09 -4.13 -9.07
N ARG A 109 -6.21 -5.41 -8.70
CA ARG A 109 -7.34 -6.26 -9.04
C ARG A 109 -8.38 -6.19 -7.94
N VAL A 110 -9.65 -6.13 -8.31
CA VAL A 110 -10.78 -6.08 -7.39
C VAL A 110 -11.76 -7.18 -7.76
N GLU A 111 -12.09 -8.07 -6.81
CA GLU A 111 -12.98 -9.20 -7.07
C GLU A 111 -14.46 -8.81 -6.98
N GLN A 112 -14.79 -7.85 -6.13
CA GLN A 112 -16.16 -7.39 -5.90
C GLN A 112 -16.15 -5.97 -5.34
N ALA A 113 -17.32 -5.36 -5.20
CA ALA A 113 -17.47 -4.09 -4.49
C ALA A 113 -16.86 -4.19 -3.09
N THR A 114 -15.91 -3.29 -2.77
CA THR A 114 -15.09 -3.42 -1.57
C THR A 114 -14.62 -2.08 -1.03
N PRO A 115 -14.46 -1.94 0.31
CA PRO A 115 -13.59 -0.92 0.87
C PRO A 115 -12.13 -1.14 0.46
N VAL A 116 -11.46 -0.07 0.05
CA VAL A 116 -9.99 0.01 -0.09
C VAL A 116 -9.48 0.89 1.03
N ARG A 117 -8.47 0.41 1.72
CA ARG A 117 -7.93 1.09 2.90
C ARG A 117 -6.44 1.34 2.77
N ALA A 118 -6.01 2.40 3.44
CA ALA A 118 -4.61 2.63 3.74
C ALA A 118 -4.48 2.97 5.23
N ALA A 119 -3.61 2.25 5.92
CA ALA A 119 -3.22 2.54 7.29
C ALA A 119 -1.79 3.05 7.31
N VAL A 120 -1.56 4.17 7.96
CA VAL A 120 -0.27 4.85 8.05
C VAL A 120 0.20 4.81 9.49
N LEU A 121 1.28 4.08 9.73
CA LEU A 121 1.94 4.06 11.03
C LEU A 121 2.77 5.33 11.20
N THR A 122 2.53 6.04 12.29
CA THR A 122 3.32 7.21 12.68
C THR A 122 4.30 6.88 13.80
N ARG A 123 5.28 7.75 14.04
CA ARG A 123 6.38 7.55 15.01
C ARG A 123 5.90 7.37 16.46
N ASP A 124 4.70 7.82 16.78
CA ASP A 124 4.05 7.62 18.09
C ASP A 124 3.43 6.23 18.27
N GLY A 125 3.49 5.37 17.23
CA GLY A 125 2.96 4.01 17.26
C GLY A 125 1.46 3.91 17.02
N VAL A 126 0.82 4.96 16.49
CA VAL A 126 -0.60 4.97 16.15
C VAL A 126 -0.80 4.78 14.64
N TRP A 127 -1.78 3.98 14.26
CA TRP A 127 -2.21 3.83 12.89
C TRP A 127 -3.28 4.86 12.53
N HIS A 128 -3.02 5.67 11.51
CA HIS A 128 -3.98 6.60 10.91
C HIS A 128 -4.59 5.94 9.68
N VAL A 129 -5.90 5.74 9.67
CA VAL A 129 -6.58 4.93 8.65
C VAL A 129 -7.48 5.79 7.77
N GLY A 130 -7.14 5.83 6.48
CA GLY A 130 -7.99 6.35 5.43
C GLY A 130 -8.69 5.24 4.67
N SER A 131 -9.83 5.54 4.05
CA SER A 131 -10.60 4.54 3.32
C SER A 131 -11.47 5.14 2.23
N ALA A 132 -11.70 4.38 1.17
CA ALA A 132 -12.67 4.68 0.13
C ALA A 132 -13.35 3.39 -0.34
N ARG A 133 -14.53 3.50 -0.96
CA ARG A 133 -15.25 2.36 -1.51
C ARG A 133 -15.18 2.37 -3.03
N VAL A 134 -14.89 1.23 -3.62
CA VAL A 134 -15.01 0.99 -5.05
C VAL A 134 -16.10 -0.05 -5.31
N ASP A 135 -16.97 0.22 -6.27
CA ASP A 135 -17.89 -0.77 -6.81
C ASP A 135 -17.27 -1.44 -8.03
N ALA A 136 -17.47 -2.74 -8.17
CA ALA A 136 -16.91 -3.53 -9.27
C ALA A 136 -17.92 -4.61 -9.71
N ALA A 137 -17.94 -4.90 -11.00
CA ALA A 137 -18.76 -5.98 -11.55
C ALA A 137 -18.25 -7.37 -11.14
N GLY A 138 -16.98 -7.46 -10.72
CA GLY A 138 -16.37 -8.67 -10.22
C GLY A 138 -15.36 -9.34 -11.16
N GLY A 139 -14.74 -10.42 -10.68
CA GLY A 139 -13.86 -11.28 -11.48
C GLY A 139 -12.45 -10.73 -11.74
N GLY A 140 -12.04 -9.62 -11.10
CA GLY A 140 -10.72 -9.04 -11.35
C GLY A 140 -9.57 -9.90 -10.85
N CYS A 141 -9.75 -10.60 -9.72
CA CYS A 141 -8.72 -11.46 -9.14
C CYS A 141 -8.69 -12.86 -9.76
N THR A 142 -9.81 -13.33 -10.31
CA THR A 142 -9.96 -14.68 -10.86
C THR A 142 -9.83 -14.74 -12.38
N ALA A 143 -9.67 -13.59 -13.05
CA ALA A 143 -9.42 -13.52 -14.50
C ALA A 143 -7.98 -13.95 -14.84
N PRO A 144 -7.80 -14.75 -15.90
CA PRO A 144 -6.47 -15.08 -16.41
C PRO A 144 -5.68 -13.85 -16.84
N SER A 145 -4.34 -13.92 -16.71
CA SER A 145 -3.45 -12.86 -17.18
C SER A 145 -3.51 -12.67 -18.69
N VAL A 146 -3.77 -11.45 -19.14
CA VAL A 146 -3.70 -11.06 -20.56
C VAL A 146 -2.25 -10.98 -21.03
N VAL A 147 -1.33 -10.65 -20.12
CA VAL A 147 0.12 -10.60 -20.41
C VAL A 147 0.62 -11.98 -20.83
N ARG A 148 0.30 -13.03 -20.07
CA ARG A 148 0.70 -14.41 -20.41
C ARG A 148 0.14 -14.89 -21.75
N ALA A 149 -1.00 -14.38 -22.17
CA ALA A 149 -1.58 -14.73 -23.47
C ALA A 149 -0.84 -14.13 -24.66
N GLN A 150 0.07 -13.17 -24.44
CA GLN A 150 0.85 -12.53 -25.49
C GLN A 150 2.11 -13.35 -25.82
N PRO A 151 2.36 -13.72 -27.09
CA PRO A 151 3.62 -14.36 -27.48
C PRO A 151 4.83 -13.48 -27.10
N GLY A 152 5.88 -14.11 -26.55
CA GLY A 152 7.13 -13.41 -26.20
C GLY A 152 7.03 -12.49 -24.98
N TRP A 153 6.06 -12.71 -24.10
CA TRP A 153 5.96 -11.94 -22.86
C TRP A 153 7.18 -12.16 -21.94
N GLU A 154 7.78 -13.35 -21.98
CA GLU A 154 8.97 -13.70 -21.22
C GLU A 154 10.18 -12.83 -21.60
N ASP A 155 10.31 -12.48 -22.90
CA ASP A 155 11.41 -11.65 -23.40
C ASP A 155 11.35 -10.21 -22.87
N ARG A 156 10.18 -9.78 -22.39
CA ARG A 156 9.95 -8.44 -21.82
C ARG A 156 9.81 -8.46 -20.31
N LEU A 157 9.97 -9.60 -19.67
CA LEU A 157 9.81 -9.73 -18.24
C LEU A 157 10.78 -8.78 -17.50
N GLY A 158 10.23 -7.95 -16.60
CA GLY A 158 10.99 -6.97 -15.84
C GLY A 158 11.39 -5.70 -16.62
N GLU A 159 11.01 -5.58 -17.90
CA GLU A 159 11.20 -4.32 -18.64
C GLU A 159 10.44 -3.20 -17.95
N VAL A 160 11.12 -2.08 -17.69
CA VAL A 160 10.55 -0.88 -17.09
C VAL A 160 10.46 0.22 -18.12
N ILE A 161 9.27 0.74 -18.31
CA ILE A 161 9.03 1.95 -19.11
C ILE A 161 8.48 3.04 -18.21
N GLY A 162 8.81 4.29 -18.50
CA GLY A 162 8.30 5.42 -17.73
C GLY A 162 9.17 6.65 -17.84
N GLY A 163 8.97 7.57 -16.89
CA GLY A 163 9.71 8.81 -16.88
C GLY A 163 9.57 9.59 -15.59
N ARG A 164 10.43 10.59 -15.50
CA ARG A 164 10.47 11.59 -14.44
C ARG A 164 9.78 12.87 -14.91
N PHE A 165 8.94 13.43 -14.05
CA PHE A 165 8.22 14.68 -14.27
C PHE A 165 8.55 15.65 -13.13
N VAL A 166 9.26 16.71 -13.40
CA VAL A 166 9.63 17.74 -12.42
C VAL A 166 8.38 18.58 -12.08
N LEU A 167 8.08 18.71 -10.80
CA LEU A 167 6.90 19.39 -10.26
C LEU A 167 7.30 20.35 -9.11
N GLY A 168 8.10 21.38 -9.42
CA GLY A 168 8.63 22.28 -8.41
C GLY A 168 9.73 21.64 -7.59
N ASP A 169 9.53 21.52 -6.26
CA ASP A 169 10.54 21.00 -5.32
C ASP A 169 10.61 19.48 -5.28
N PHE A 170 9.81 18.78 -6.07
CA PHE A 170 9.81 17.32 -6.17
C PHE A 170 9.67 16.86 -7.62
N SER A 171 9.99 15.60 -7.85
CA SER A 171 9.81 14.91 -9.12
C SER A 171 8.87 13.73 -8.95
N ARG A 172 7.92 13.59 -9.88
CA ARG A 172 7.05 12.41 -9.96
C ARG A 172 7.66 11.39 -10.90
N LEU A 173 7.87 10.21 -10.40
CA LEU A 173 8.25 9.03 -11.18
C LEU A 173 6.97 8.30 -11.57
N ARG A 174 6.74 8.06 -12.87
CA ARG A 174 5.66 7.21 -13.39
C ARG A 174 6.28 6.06 -14.13
N LEU A 175 6.02 4.86 -13.67
CA LEU A 175 6.69 3.66 -14.10
C LEU A 175 5.65 2.58 -14.43
N GLN A 176 5.95 1.75 -15.40
CA GLN A 176 5.22 0.51 -15.68
C GLN A 176 6.24 -0.61 -15.86
N VAL A 177 5.99 -1.75 -15.23
CA VAL A 177 6.86 -2.92 -15.28
C VAL A 177 6.15 -4.02 -16.05
N SER A 178 6.82 -4.66 -17.00
CA SER A 178 6.28 -5.82 -17.70
C SER A 178 6.33 -7.05 -16.82
N HIS A 179 5.19 -7.47 -16.26
CA HIS A 179 5.08 -8.64 -15.40
C HIS A 179 3.62 -9.16 -15.35
N PRO A 180 3.37 -10.48 -15.41
CA PRO A 180 2.00 -11.02 -15.41
C PRO A 180 1.28 -10.87 -14.07
N MET A 181 2.01 -10.75 -12.96
CA MET A 181 1.43 -10.64 -11.61
C MET A 181 0.37 -11.73 -11.33
N ASP A 182 0.71 -12.99 -11.62
CA ASP A 182 -0.19 -14.10 -11.34
C ASP A 182 -0.36 -14.31 -9.84
N ASN A 183 -1.59 -14.43 -9.42
CA ASN A 183 -1.97 -14.46 -8.00
C ASN A 183 -2.32 -15.87 -7.47
N GLY A 184 -2.15 -16.91 -8.29
CA GLY A 184 -2.44 -18.28 -7.90
C GLY A 184 -3.92 -18.67 -7.83
N LEU A 185 -4.85 -17.75 -8.09
CA LEU A 185 -6.30 -18.01 -8.02
C LEU A 185 -6.85 -18.62 -9.32
N VAL A 186 -6.11 -18.51 -10.41
CA VAL A 186 -6.50 -19.14 -11.69
C VAL A 186 -5.97 -20.57 -11.72
N GLY A 187 -6.88 -21.52 -11.92
CA GLY A 187 -6.54 -22.94 -11.88
C GLY A 187 -5.38 -23.32 -12.84
N GLY A 188 -4.37 -24.01 -12.31
CA GLY A 188 -3.18 -24.44 -13.05
C GLY A 188 -2.11 -23.37 -13.28
N ILE A 189 -2.31 -22.14 -12.81
CA ILE A 189 -1.32 -21.07 -12.88
C ILE A 189 -0.83 -20.77 -11.46
N PRO A 190 0.44 -21.09 -11.13
CA PRO A 190 1.01 -20.77 -9.82
C PRO A 190 1.22 -19.28 -9.65
N GLU A 191 1.38 -18.85 -8.41
CA GLU A 191 1.78 -17.46 -8.09
C GLU A 191 3.10 -17.11 -8.78
N PHE A 192 3.09 -16.00 -9.47
CA PHE A 192 4.27 -15.40 -10.07
C PHE A 192 4.10 -13.90 -10.14
N PHE A 193 4.66 -13.18 -9.17
CA PHE A 193 4.44 -11.74 -9.00
C PHE A 193 5.69 -11.03 -8.46
N LEU A 194 5.80 -9.74 -8.77
CA LEU A 194 6.79 -8.87 -8.14
C LEU A 194 6.43 -8.71 -6.67
N ASN A 195 7.32 -9.10 -5.78
CA ASN A 195 7.11 -9.02 -4.33
C ASN A 195 7.93 -7.92 -3.66
N GLN A 196 8.97 -7.41 -4.31
CA GLN A 196 9.80 -6.34 -3.77
C GLN A 196 10.10 -5.30 -4.85
N ALA A 197 10.07 -4.02 -4.45
CA ALA A 197 10.53 -2.90 -5.24
C ALA A 197 11.27 -1.92 -4.33
N GLU A 198 12.41 -1.42 -4.76
CA GLU A 198 13.18 -0.39 -4.06
C GLU A 198 13.49 0.77 -5.01
N LEU A 199 13.25 1.97 -4.55
CA LEU A 199 13.80 3.15 -5.17
C LEU A 199 15.16 3.42 -4.53
N ARG A 200 16.22 3.44 -5.32
CA ARG A 200 17.61 3.63 -4.87
C ARG A 200 18.19 4.91 -5.46
N ALA A 201 19.03 5.59 -4.70
CA ALA A 201 19.89 6.66 -5.19
C ALA A 201 21.02 6.10 -6.08
N ALA A 202 21.74 6.97 -6.79
CA ALA A 202 22.84 6.59 -7.66
C ALA A 202 23.98 5.84 -6.91
N ASP A 203 24.17 6.13 -5.62
CA ASP A 203 25.17 5.46 -4.75
C ASP A 203 24.68 4.13 -4.16
N GLY A 204 23.43 3.73 -4.47
CA GLY A 204 22.82 2.49 -3.99
C GLY A 204 22.06 2.62 -2.67
N GLN A 205 22.01 3.82 -2.05
CA GLN A 205 21.17 4.02 -0.86
C GLN A 205 19.70 3.78 -1.19
N VAL A 206 19.00 3.00 -0.36
CA VAL A 206 17.55 2.79 -0.49
C VAL A 206 16.83 4.06 -0.04
N LEU A 207 16.09 4.68 -0.96
CA LEU A 207 15.30 5.89 -0.72
C LEU A 207 13.86 5.54 -0.30
N ALA A 208 13.32 4.44 -0.80
CA ALA A 208 12.03 3.88 -0.39
C ALA A 208 11.97 2.40 -0.72
N ALA A 209 11.18 1.66 0.05
CA ALA A 209 10.94 0.25 -0.18
C ALA A 209 9.44 -0.04 -0.27
N LEU A 210 9.06 -0.93 -1.20
CA LEU A 210 7.71 -1.47 -1.32
C LEU A 210 7.78 -3.00 -1.28
N GLU A 211 6.93 -3.58 -0.48
CA GLU A 211 6.52 -4.97 -0.61
C GLU A 211 5.20 -4.98 -1.38
N LEU A 212 5.13 -5.78 -2.44
CA LEU A 212 3.96 -5.89 -3.31
C LEU A 212 3.30 -7.26 -3.12
N TYR A 213 2.00 -7.29 -3.24
CA TYR A 213 1.21 -8.52 -3.07
C TYR A 213 0.44 -8.87 -4.34
N PRO A 214 -0.03 -10.12 -4.48
CA PRO A 214 -0.69 -10.59 -5.72
C PRO A 214 -1.99 -9.88 -6.09
N ALA A 215 -2.53 -9.00 -5.22
CA ALA A 215 -3.65 -8.12 -5.55
C ALA A 215 -3.27 -6.98 -6.50
N VAL A 216 -1.98 -6.72 -6.70
CA VAL A 216 -1.50 -5.75 -7.69
C VAL A 216 -1.81 -6.24 -9.09
N ALA A 217 -2.24 -5.34 -9.97
CA ALA A 217 -2.61 -5.64 -11.34
C ALA A 217 -1.41 -6.08 -12.19
N GLU A 218 -1.66 -6.84 -13.26
CA GLU A 218 -0.65 -7.17 -14.26
C GLU A 218 -0.05 -5.91 -14.91
N ASN A 219 1.20 -5.98 -15.34
CA ASN A 219 1.98 -4.83 -15.78
C ASN A 219 1.89 -3.66 -14.80
N PRO A 220 2.37 -3.83 -13.56
CA PRO A 220 2.19 -2.85 -12.51
C PRO A 220 2.58 -1.44 -12.95
N SER A 221 1.63 -0.51 -12.82
CA SER A 221 1.91 0.93 -12.92
C SER A 221 2.18 1.46 -11.52
N LEU A 222 3.31 2.08 -11.31
CA LEU A 222 3.71 2.67 -10.04
C LEU A 222 4.00 4.15 -10.21
N SER A 223 3.50 4.99 -9.30
CA SER A 223 3.86 6.40 -9.24
C SER A 223 4.33 6.75 -7.84
N LEU A 224 5.51 7.32 -7.75
CA LEU A 224 6.15 7.81 -6.52
C LEU A 224 6.58 9.27 -6.70
N GLU A 225 6.74 10.00 -5.62
CA GLU A 225 7.28 11.35 -5.63
C GLU A 225 8.54 11.45 -4.78
N VAL A 226 9.62 11.98 -5.37
CA VAL A 226 10.92 12.18 -4.73
C VAL A 226 11.23 13.66 -4.60
N LYS A 227 11.88 14.07 -3.53
CA LYS A 227 12.35 15.45 -3.34
C LYS A 227 13.49 15.75 -4.33
N GLY A 228 13.39 16.87 -5.03
CA GLY A 228 14.40 17.30 -6.00
C GLY A 228 14.42 16.50 -7.30
N GLU A 229 15.60 16.51 -7.95
CA GLU A 229 15.83 15.93 -9.29
C GLU A 229 16.99 14.93 -9.31
N GLN A 230 17.26 14.27 -8.18
CA GLN A 230 18.38 13.32 -8.08
C GLN A 230 18.15 12.08 -8.97
N ASP A 231 19.23 11.59 -9.59
CA ASP A 231 19.21 10.33 -10.32
C ASP A 231 18.83 9.18 -9.40
N THR A 232 17.93 8.36 -9.87
CA THR A 232 17.42 7.22 -9.11
C THR A 232 17.38 5.97 -9.98
N ARG A 233 17.37 4.83 -9.31
CA ARG A 233 17.18 3.50 -9.93
C ARG A 233 16.02 2.79 -9.27
N LEU A 234 15.25 2.08 -10.07
CA LEU A 234 14.26 1.14 -9.59
C LEU A 234 14.87 -0.26 -9.59
N TRP A 235 14.97 -0.90 -8.44
CA TRP A 235 15.29 -2.31 -8.31
C TRP A 235 14.02 -3.08 -7.97
N LEU A 236 13.85 -4.25 -8.58
CA LEU A 236 12.66 -5.09 -8.44
C LEU A 236 13.09 -6.55 -8.25
N ARG A 237 12.27 -7.31 -7.52
CA ARG A 237 12.41 -8.75 -7.39
C ARG A 237 11.04 -9.42 -7.43
N ASP A 238 10.96 -10.58 -8.07
CA ASP A 238 9.77 -11.43 -8.06
C ASP A 238 9.91 -12.59 -7.03
N ASN A 239 8.81 -13.29 -6.81
CA ASN A 239 8.75 -14.42 -5.87
C ASN A 239 9.49 -15.68 -6.38
N ASN A 240 9.94 -15.73 -7.63
CA ASN A 240 10.83 -16.76 -8.17
C ASN A 240 12.32 -16.38 -8.01
N GLY A 241 12.62 -15.17 -7.53
CA GLY A 241 13.98 -14.70 -7.29
C GLY A 241 14.62 -14.01 -8.49
N ASN A 242 13.89 -13.71 -9.57
CA ASN A 242 14.42 -12.88 -10.64
C ASN A 242 14.53 -11.43 -10.15
N GLU A 243 15.63 -10.78 -10.54
CA GLU A 243 15.90 -9.38 -10.19
C GLU A 243 15.99 -8.53 -11.46
N PHE A 244 15.46 -7.32 -11.37
CA PHE A 244 15.43 -6.37 -12.48
C PHE A 244 15.87 -4.99 -11.98
N GLU A 245 16.51 -4.21 -12.83
CA GLU A 245 16.93 -2.85 -12.49
C GLU A 245 16.75 -1.92 -13.68
N ALA A 246 16.28 -0.70 -13.40
CA ALA A 246 16.13 0.36 -14.39
C ALA A 246 16.61 1.70 -13.85
N ALA A 247 17.36 2.46 -14.64
CA ALA A 247 17.69 3.85 -14.35
C ALA A 247 16.48 4.76 -14.67
N LEU A 248 16.27 5.81 -13.85
CA LEU A 248 15.12 6.70 -13.93
C LEU A 248 15.52 8.17 -14.05
#